data_030f1d17d3f8f327bdfb19bd3dc03ac0
#
_entry.id   030f1d17d3f8f327bdfb19bd3dc03ac0
#
_cell.length_a   1.000
_cell.length_b   1.000
_cell.length_c   1.000
_cell.angle_alpha   90.00
_cell.angle_beta   90.00
_cell.angle_gamma   90.00
#
_symmetry.space_group_name_H-M   'P 1'
#
loop_
_entity.id
_entity.type
_entity.pdbx_description
1 polymer ?
#
loop_
_entity_poly.entity_id
_entity_poly.type
_entity_poly.pdbx_seq_one_letter_code
_entity_poly.pdbx_strand_id
1 'polypeptide(L)'
;MLRKTRIFLAAVFFTCITLLFLDFTGTLHAWLGWMAKIQLLPAILALNLGIVAILAIMTVIFGRVYCSIICPLGVLQDIISWFHGRMQKKNRFRFSYSPAKKWLRWFMLGLFIPTLLLGANAAVLLIAPYSTFGRIATNIFAPIYRLGNNALAWIAERVDSYAFYSTEVWVGTLPTLIASIVAFGLIFALAWKNGRTWCNTVCPVGTILGVLSRFSLLAPAINKDKCTKCGLCEKQCKAACINTKNGEIDYSRCVTCMNCINTCKDGAVKYAFRYKPFCHAERSEASADKVGRRAFMASGALLIGAAAKAQVESKLDGGLVEVSLASKPKRKTPLAPAGSLSLKNFENHCVACQLCITTCPNDVLRPSSSLHNLMQPEMNYDKGFCRPECNKCSLVCPAGAIRPVTIEEKSSVQIGIAVVDLDNCVVNTDGVRCGNCARHCPAKAITMVPKDPSNEKSHKIPAVNEHKCIGCGACENLCPARPFTAIHVEGIEVHKIK
;
A
#
# COMPACT_ATOMS: atom_id res chain seq x y z
N MET A 1 -24.61 22.62 3.81
CA MET A 1 -24.90 21.39 3.05
C MET A 1 -23.62 20.78 2.47
N LEU A 2 -22.87 21.43 1.59
CA LEU A 2 -21.66 20.93 0.90
C LEU A 2 -20.60 20.27 1.81
N ARG A 3 -20.29 20.86 2.98
CA ARG A 3 -19.32 20.27 3.92
C ARG A 3 -19.81 18.94 4.49
N LYS A 4 -21.10 18.81 4.83
CA LYS A 4 -21.65 17.55 5.37
C LYS A 4 -21.58 16.44 4.32
N THR A 5 -22.02 16.74 3.07
CA THR A 5 -21.94 15.79 1.93
C THR A 5 -20.50 15.35 1.66
N ARG A 6 -19.53 16.29 1.64
CA ARG A 6 -18.10 15.95 1.48
C ARG A 6 -17.60 15.02 2.59
N ILE A 7 -17.95 15.29 3.86
CA ILE A 7 -17.53 14.45 5.00
C ILE A 7 -18.12 13.05 4.87
N PHE A 8 -19.40 12.96 4.52
CA PHE A 8 -20.06 11.67 4.31
C PHE A 8 -19.38 10.85 3.21
N LEU A 9 -19.19 11.44 2.04
CA LEU A 9 -18.49 10.76 0.93
C LEU A 9 -17.06 10.36 1.31
N ALA A 10 -16.31 11.24 2.00
CA ALA A 10 -14.96 10.93 2.45
C ALA A 10 -14.94 9.77 3.46
N ALA A 11 -15.92 9.70 4.35
CA ALA A 11 -16.05 8.59 5.30
C ALA A 11 -16.36 7.27 4.57
N VAL A 12 -17.30 7.29 3.61
CA VAL A 12 -17.63 6.10 2.80
C VAL A 12 -16.39 5.60 2.04
N PHE A 13 -15.72 6.47 1.27
CA PHE A 13 -14.51 6.08 0.52
C PHE A 13 -13.40 5.56 1.42
N PHE A 14 -13.15 6.24 2.54
CA PHE A 14 -12.11 5.84 3.48
C PHE A 14 -12.41 4.47 4.10
N THR A 15 -13.63 4.27 4.57
CA THR A 15 -14.04 2.99 5.18
C THR A 15 -13.99 1.86 4.16
N CYS A 16 -14.54 2.04 2.97
CA CYS A 16 -14.53 1.01 1.92
C CYS A 16 -13.11 0.65 1.48
N ILE A 17 -12.23 1.65 1.26
CA ILE A 17 -10.83 1.38 0.89
C ILE A 17 -10.08 0.71 2.05
N THR A 18 -10.32 1.11 3.29
CA THR A 18 -9.70 0.47 4.46
C THR A 18 -10.15 -0.98 4.57
N LEU A 19 -11.43 -1.25 4.42
CA LEU A 19 -11.99 -2.61 4.45
C LEU A 19 -11.38 -3.52 3.38
N LEU A 20 -11.05 -2.99 2.17
CA LEU A 20 -10.34 -3.77 1.15
C LEU A 20 -8.98 -4.30 1.63
N PHE A 21 -8.26 -3.53 2.47
CA PHE A 21 -6.98 -3.96 3.05
C PHE A 21 -7.14 -4.86 4.27
N LEU A 22 -8.31 -4.87 4.91
CA LEU A 22 -8.61 -5.70 6.07
C LEU A 22 -9.28 -7.02 5.68
N ASP A 23 -9.80 -7.11 4.45
CA ASP A 23 -10.55 -8.26 3.95
C ASP A 23 -9.60 -9.45 3.66
N PHE A 24 -9.51 -10.36 4.60
CA PHE A 24 -8.78 -11.62 4.46
C PHE A 24 -9.63 -12.72 3.77
N THR A 25 -10.94 -12.51 3.61
CA THR A 25 -11.84 -13.45 2.93
C THR A 25 -11.83 -13.28 1.41
N GLY A 26 -11.54 -12.06 0.96
CA GLY A 26 -11.53 -11.67 -0.46
C GLY A 26 -12.93 -11.42 -1.04
N THR A 27 -13.98 -11.42 -0.21
CA THR A 27 -15.37 -11.20 -0.66
C THR A 27 -15.65 -9.75 -1.03
N LEU A 28 -15.10 -8.80 -0.28
CA LEU A 28 -15.30 -7.37 -0.53
C LEU A 28 -14.62 -6.88 -1.80
N HIS A 29 -13.59 -7.56 -2.26
CA HIS A 29 -12.86 -7.16 -3.47
C HIS A 29 -13.72 -7.25 -4.74
N ALA A 30 -14.65 -8.20 -4.81
CA ALA A 30 -15.57 -8.30 -5.94
C ALA A 30 -16.45 -7.05 -6.10
N TRP A 31 -16.87 -6.44 -4.99
CA TRP A 31 -17.79 -5.31 -4.98
C TRP A 31 -17.09 -3.96 -4.93
N LEU A 32 -16.01 -3.84 -4.16
CA LEU A 32 -15.35 -2.58 -3.85
C LEU A 32 -13.98 -2.41 -4.54
N GLY A 33 -13.46 -3.42 -5.23
CA GLY A 33 -12.13 -3.41 -5.85
C GLY A 33 -11.92 -2.27 -6.85
N TRP A 34 -12.97 -1.77 -7.49
CA TRP A 34 -12.91 -0.62 -8.38
C TRP A 34 -12.43 0.67 -7.67
N MET A 35 -12.66 0.81 -6.35
CA MET A 35 -12.20 1.96 -5.56
C MET A 35 -10.67 2.03 -5.47
N ALA A 36 -9.97 0.90 -5.53
CA ALA A 36 -8.53 0.86 -5.62
C ALA A 36 -8.04 1.31 -7.01
N LYS A 37 -8.75 0.91 -8.07
CA LYS A 37 -8.41 1.21 -9.47
C LYS A 37 -8.58 2.68 -9.85
N ILE A 38 -9.44 3.43 -9.17
CA ILE A 38 -9.63 4.88 -9.40
C ILE A 38 -8.58 5.75 -8.70
N GLN A 39 -7.63 5.18 -7.99
CA GLN A 39 -6.53 5.95 -7.40
C GLN A 39 -5.59 6.46 -8.48
N LEU A 40 -5.21 7.75 -8.42
CA LEU A 40 -4.53 8.44 -9.53
C LEU A 40 -3.24 7.75 -9.99
N LEU A 41 -2.33 7.40 -9.07
CA LEU A 41 -1.06 6.76 -9.44
C LEU A 41 -1.26 5.34 -10.00
N PRO A 42 -2.02 4.45 -9.36
CA PRO A 42 -2.38 3.18 -9.96
C PRO A 42 -3.03 3.29 -11.34
N ALA A 43 -3.93 4.26 -11.54
CA ALA A 43 -4.59 4.48 -12.82
C ALA A 43 -3.61 4.94 -13.93
N ILE A 44 -2.61 5.78 -13.58
CA ILE A 44 -1.55 6.19 -14.51
C ILE A 44 -0.72 4.98 -14.93
N LEU A 45 -0.27 4.16 -13.97
CA LEU A 45 0.56 2.98 -14.27
C LEU A 45 -0.20 1.88 -15.01
N ALA A 46 -1.50 1.73 -14.73
CA ALA A 46 -2.37 0.84 -15.48
C ALA A 46 -2.74 1.38 -16.88
N LEU A 47 -2.20 2.56 -17.28
CA LEU A 47 -2.52 3.26 -18.54
C LEU A 47 -4.02 3.49 -18.75
N ASN A 48 -4.78 3.63 -17.67
CA ASN A 48 -6.21 3.90 -17.71
C ASN A 48 -6.47 5.40 -17.94
N LEU A 49 -6.29 5.83 -19.18
CA LEU A 49 -6.42 7.24 -19.58
C LEU A 49 -7.81 7.81 -19.27
N GLY A 50 -8.87 7.00 -19.32
CA GLY A 50 -10.22 7.44 -18.98
C GLY A 50 -10.34 7.91 -17.52
N ILE A 51 -9.86 7.12 -16.57
CA ILE A 51 -9.88 7.48 -15.15
C ILE A 51 -9.00 8.70 -14.89
N VAL A 52 -7.80 8.73 -15.48
CA VAL A 52 -6.87 9.88 -15.34
C VAL A 52 -7.51 11.16 -15.87
N ALA A 53 -8.16 11.10 -17.04
CA ALA A 53 -8.87 12.24 -17.63
C ALA A 53 -10.04 12.71 -16.75
N ILE A 54 -10.86 11.79 -16.24
CA ILE A 54 -11.98 12.13 -15.33
C ILE A 54 -11.45 12.81 -14.07
N LEU A 55 -10.39 12.31 -13.45
CA LEU A 55 -9.80 12.91 -12.24
C LEU A 55 -9.19 14.30 -12.53
N ALA A 56 -8.56 14.48 -13.70
CA ALA A 56 -8.04 15.77 -14.14
C ALA A 56 -9.18 16.78 -14.37
N ILE A 57 -10.21 16.39 -15.10
CA ILE A 57 -11.41 17.21 -15.38
C ILE A 57 -12.11 17.58 -14.06
N MET A 58 -12.34 16.61 -13.18
CA MET A 58 -12.89 16.88 -11.84
C MET A 58 -12.04 17.90 -11.06
N THR A 59 -10.72 17.84 -11.18
CA THR A 59 -9.84 18.78 -10.50
C THR A 59 -9.91 20.18 -11.11
N VAL A 60 -10.04 20.29 -12.42
CA VAL A 60 -10.22 21.56 -13.12
C VAL A 60 -11.61 22.16 -12.84
N ILE A 61 -12.64 21.36 -12.70
CA ILE A 61 -13.98 21.87 -12.40
C ILE A 61 -14.12 22.24 -10.91
N PHE A 62 -13.81 21.29 -10.00
CA PHE A 62 -14.15 21.39 -8.58
C PHE A 62 -12.94 21.65 -7.66
N GLY A 63 -11.72 21.81 -8.21
CA GLY A 63 -10.50 21.85 -7.42
C GLY A 63 -10.09 20.48 -6.91
N ARG A 64 -9.20 20.43 -5.91
CA ARG A 64 -8.59 19.18 -5.38
C ARG A 64 -9.54 18.31 -4.55
N VAL A 65 -10.74 18.07 -5.05
CA VAL A 65 -11.77 17.23 -4.39
C VAL A 65 -11.26 15.79 -4.20
N TYR A 66 -10.50 15.26 -5.16
CA TYR A 66 -9.83 13.95 -5.03
C TYR A 66 -9.09 13.81 -3.69
N CYS A 67 -8.26 14.79 -3.32
CA CYS A 67 -7.47 14.75 -2.09
C CYS A 67 -8.32 14.80 -0.81
N SER A 68 -9.56 15.28 -0.89
CA SER A 68 -10.43 15.44 0.28
C SER A 68 -11.52 14.38 0.41
N ILE A 69 -11.78 13.60 -0.63
CA ILE A 69 -12.84 12.58 -0.67
C ILE A 69 -12.27 11.20 -1.00
N ILE A 70 -11.53 11.08 -2.12
CA ILE A 70 -11.15 9.78 -2.70
C ILE A 70 -9.83 9.26 -2.11
N CYS A 71 -8.84 10.13 -1.90
CA CYS A 71 -7.52 9.72 -1.41
C CYS A 71 -7.55 9.32 0.07
N PRO A 72 -7.31 8.03 0.41
CA PRO A 72 -7.43 7.56 1.80
C PRO A 72 -6.39 8.19 2.72
N LEU A 73 -5.15 8.42 2.26
CA LEU A 73 -4.13 9.09 3.05
C LEU A 73 -4.52 10.54 3.37
N GLY A 74 -5.19 11.19 2.43
CA GLY A 74 -5.72 12.52 2.64
C GLY A 74 -6.81 12.53 3.71
N VAL A 75 -7.76 11.60 3.66
CA VAL A 75 -8.83 11.51 4.66
C VAL A 75 -8.26 11.14 6.03
N LEU A 76 -7.27 10.25 6.10
CA LEU A 76 -6.57 9.89 7.34
C LEU A 76 -5.98 11.13 8.05
N GLN A 77 -5.32 12.04 7.30
CA GLN A 77 -4.83 13.30 7.86
C GLN A 77 -5.97 14.19 8.39
N ASP A 78 -7.13 14.18 7.73
CA ASP A 78 -8.31 14.90 8.21
C ASP A 78 -8.85 14.34 9.53
N ILE A 79 -8.87 13.01 9.67
CA ILE A 79 -9.29 12.31 10.89
C ILE A 79 -8.34 12.65 12.04
N ILE A 80 -7.02 12.51 11.85
CA ILE A 80 -6.00 12.84 12.86
C ILE A 80 -6.14 14.30 13.30
N SER A 81 -6.27 15.21 12.33
CA SER A 81 -6.43 16.63 12.58
C SER A 81 -7.75 16.97 13.31
N TRP A 82 -8.81 16.22 13.07
CA TRP A 82 -10.08 16.37 13.77
C TRP A 82 -9.99 15.90 15.22
N PHE A 83 -9.36 14.74 15.48
CA PHE A 83 -9.11 14.24 16.83
C PHE A 83 -8.35 15.25 17.68
N HIS A 84 -7.24 15.79 17.16
CA HIS A 84 -6.51 16.84 17.87
C HIS A 84 -7.38 18.04 18.21
N GLY A 85 -8.18 18.53 17.24
CA GLY A 85 -9.09 19.66 17.47
C GLY A 85 -10.19 19.38 18.51
N ARG A 86 -10.56 18.10 18.71
CA ARG A 86 -11.55 17.70 19.71
C ARG A 86 -10.94 17.56 21.11
N MET A 87 -9.70 17.07 21.20
CA MET A 87 -8.99 16.96 22.49
C MET A 87 -8.63 18.33 23.09
N GLN A 88 -8.27 19.30 22.25
CA GLN A 88 -7.95 20.65 22.70
C GLN A 88 -9.16 21.58 22.65
N LYS A 89 -10.01 21.56 23.68
CA LYS A 89 -11.21 22.40 23.76
C LYS A 89 -10.93 23.91 23.58
N LYS A 90 -9.80 24.42 24.07
CA LYS A 90 -9.38 25.84 23.99
C LYS A 90 -8.84 26.28 22.61
N ASN A 91 -8.27 25.37 21.80
CA ASN A 91 -7.59 25.69 20.53
C ASN A 91 -8.29 25.11 19.31
N ARG A 92 -9.61 25.23 19.23
CA ARG A 92 -10.39 24.78 18.06
C ARG A 92 -9.98 25.50 16.74
N PHE A 93 -9.43 26.71 16.84
CA PHE A 93 -8.93 27.55 15.74
C PHE A 93 -7.42 27.68 15.82
N ARG A 94 -6.70 26.73 15.24
CA ARG A 94 -5.27 26.51 15.48
C ARG A 94 -4.35 26.73 14.28
N PHE A 95 -4.91 26.84 13.06
CA PHE A 95 -4.11 27.00 11.88
C PHE A 95 -3.82 28.49 11.63
N SER A 96 -2.71 28.76 10.94
CA SER A 96 -2.35 30.06 10.44
C SER A 96 -1.91 29.94 9.00
N TYR A 97 -2.01 31.03 8.25
CA TYR A 97 -1.46 31.07 6.90
C TYR A 97 0.05 30.83 6.93
N SER A 98 0.53 30.00 6.03
CA SER A 98 1.96 29.83 5.77
C SER A 98 2.22 29.91 4.27
N PRO A 99 3.33 30.54 3.83
CA PRO A 99 3.66 30.58 2.40
C PRO A 99 3.92 29.17 1.85
N ALA A 100 3.64 28.98 0.57
CA ALA A 100 3.88 27.71 -0.08
C ALA A 100 5.39 27.40 -0.15
N LYS A 101 5.81 26.24 0.32
CA LYS A 101 7.19 25.75 0.17
C LYS A 101 7.40 25.24 -1.27
N LYS A 102 7.44 26.18 -2.23
CA LYS A 102 7.49 25.85 -3.67
C LYS A 102 8.69 24.98 -4.01
N TRP A 103 9.89 25.32 -3.48
CA TRP A 103 11.10 24.55 -3.72
C TRP A 103 10.94 23.07 -3.34
N LEU A 104 10.44 22.77 -2.15
CA LEU A 104 10.26 21.38 -1.68
C LEU A 104 9.26 20.62 -2.55
N ARG A 105 8.16 21.26 -2.97
CA ARG A 105 7.15 20.64 -3.84
C ARG A 105 7.72 20.22 -5.20
N TRP A 106 8.48 21.14 -5.83
CA TRP A 106 9.07 20.88 -7.14
C TRP A 106 10.25 19.91 -7.05
N PHE A 107 11.04 19.98 -5.98
CA PHE A 107 12.11 19.01 -5.72
C PHE A 107 11.53 17.58 -5.56
N MET A 108 10.48 17.40 -4.76
CA MET A 108 9.86 16.09 -4.56
C MET A 108 9.20 15.58 -5.84
N LEU A 109 8.61 16.42 -6.66
CA LEU A 109 8.07 16.05 -7.95
C LEU A 109 9.17 15.73 -8.96
N GLY A 110 10.24 16.53 -9.00
CA GLY A 110 11.41 16.34 -9.86
C GLY A 110 12.19 15.07 -9.51
N LEU A 111 12.20 14.65 -8.26
CA LEU A 111 12.73 13.35 -7.85
C LEU A 111 11.77 12.21 -8.26
N PHE A 112 10.47 12.42 -8.10
CA PHE A 112 9.45 11.38 -8.34
C PHE A 112 9.35 10.97 -9.81
N ILE A 113 9.32 11.91 -10.74
CA ILE A 113 9.12 11.60 -12.16
C ILE A 113 10.30 10.82 -12.77
N PRO A 114 11.57 11.26 -12.64
CA PRO A 114 12.70 10.51 -13.18
C PRO A 114 12.86 9.12 -12.56
N THR A 115 12.69 8.98 -11.23
CA THR A 115 12.80 7.69 -10.56
C THR A 115 11.70 6.71 -11.02
N LEU A 116 10.49 7.22 -11.28
CA LEU A 116 9.40 6.43 -11.86
C LEU A 116 9.74 5.97 -13.29
N LEU A 117 10.31 6.83 -14.12
CA LEU A 117 10.67 6.53 -15.51
C LEU A 117 11.87 5.58 -15.60
N LEU A 118 12.83 5.69 -14.70
CA LEU A 118 14.03 4.85 -14.64
C LEU A 118 13.77 3.48 -13.98
N GLY A 119 12.56 3.21 -13.49
CA GLY A 119 12.22 1.96 -12.81
C GLY A 119 12.81 1.82 -11.40
N ALA A 120 13.43 2.89 -10.84
CA ALA A 120 13.93 2.92 -9.46
C ALA A 120 12.77 3.12 -8.46
N ASN A 121 11.77 2.23 -8.53
CA ASN A 121 10.47 2.44 -7.91
C ASN A 121 10.49 2.41 -6.37
N ALA A 122 11.48 1.76 -5.75
CA ALA A 122 11.53 1.61 -4.30
C ALA A 122 11.44 2.94 -3.53
N ALA A 123 12.19 3.96 -3.94
CA ALA A 123 12.18 5.29 -3.30
C ALA A 123 10.87 6.07 -3.56
N VAL A 124 10.35 5.96 -4.80
CA VAL A 124 9.11 6.62 -5.23
C VAL A 124 7.90 6.11 -4.46
N LEU A 125 7.85 4.80 -4.25
CA LEU A 125 6.74 4.12 -3.60
C LEU A 125 6.60 4.50 -2.12
N LEU A 126 7.69 4.97 -1.49
CA LEU A 126 7.65 5.47 -0.10
C LEU A 126 6.80 6.74 0.06
N ILE A 127 6.74 7.59 -0.98
CA ILE A 127 6.07 8.90 -0.94
C ILE A 127 4.67 8.88 -1.59
N ALA A 128 4.40 7.88 -2.41
CA ALA A 128 3.12 7.74 -3.10
C ALA A 128 1.96 7.56 -2.10
N PRO A 129 0.89 8.38 -2.16
CA PRO A 129 -0.12 8.43 -1.10
C PRO A 129 -0.89 7.12 -0.94
N TYR A 130 -1.25 6.45 -2.03
CA TYR A 130 -1.97 5.18 -2.00
C TYR A 130 -1.08 4.04 -1.48
N SER A 131 0.17 3.97 -1.92
CA SER A 131 1.15 2.98 -1.47
C SER A 131 1.44 3.12 0.02
N THR A 132 1.66 4.36 0.48
CA THR A 132 1.89 4.66 1.90
C THR A 132 0.69 4.27 2.75
N PHE A 133 -0.53 4.59 2.30
CA PHE A 133 -1.75 4.19 3.02
C PHE A 133 -1.91 2.67 3.03
N GLY A 134 -1.70 1.99 1.92
CA GLY A 134 -1.80 0.53 1.82
C GLY A 134 -0.85 -0.18 2.80
N ARG A 135 0.42 0.27 2.86
CA ARG A 135 1.38 -0.28 3.83
C ARG A 135 0.98 -0.04 5.28
N ILE A 136 0.47 1.16 5.61
CA ILE A 136 -0.07 1.45 6.95
C ILE A 136 -1.26 0.53 7.25
N ALA A 137 -2.18 0.37 6.31
CA ALA A 137 -3.34 -0.48 6.47
C ALA A 137 -2.95 -1.96 6.66
N THR A 138 -2.05 -2.47 5.83
CA THR A 138 -1.62 -3.89 5.86
C THR A 138 -0.76 -4.21 7.09
N ASN A 139 0.17 -3.32 7.48
CA ASN A 139 1.14 -3.64 8.53
C ASN A 139 0.76 -3.12 9.93
N ILE A 140 -0.22 -2.20 10.02
CA ILE A 140 -0.67 -1.65 11.31
C ILE A 140 -2.14 -2.00 11.55
N PHE A 141 -3.05 -1.65 10.62
CA PHE A 141 -4.48 -1.82 10.87
C PHE A 141 -4.93 -3.28 10.73
N ALA A 142 -4.41 -4.03 9.75
CA ALA A 142 -4.80 -5.42 9.54
C ALA A 142 -4.38 -6.34 10.72
N PRO A 143 -3.16 -6.28 11.27
CA PRO A 143 -2.83 -7.04 12.49
C PRO A 143 -3.72 -6.69 13.68
N ILE A 144 -4.03 -5.40 13.92
CA ILE A 144 -4.92 -4.97 14.98
C ILE A 144 -6.34 -5.53 14.77
N TYR A 145 -6.83 -5.49 13.53
CA TYR A 145 -8.13 -6.05 13.17
C TYR A 145 -8.19 -7.57 13.40
N ARG A 146 -7.17 -8.31 12.96
CA ARG A 146 -7.08 -9.77 13.16
C ARG A 146 -6.97 -10.13 14.65
N LEU A 147 -6.22 -9.38 15.45
CA LEU A 147 -6.18 -9.55 16.90
C LEU A 147 -7.56 -9.35 17.53
N GLY A 148 -8.30 -8.31 17.10
CA GLY A 148 -9.68 -8.07 17.53
C GLY A 148 -10.61 -9.22 17.13
N ASN A 149 -10.50 -9.72 15.90
CA ASN A 149 -11.26 -10.88 15.43
C ASN A 149 -10.94 -12.14 16.26
N ASN A 150 -9.66 -12.39 16.57
CA ASN A 150 -9.26 -13.55 17.37
C ASN A 150 -9.77 -13.44 18.81
N ALA A 151 -9.81 -12.23 19.38
CA ALA A 151 -10.43 -12.02 20.69
C ALA A 151 -11.94 -12.31 20.67
N LEU A 152 -12.64 -11.91 19.59
CA LEU A 152 -14.05 -12.23 19.39
C LEU A 152 -14.27 -13.74 19.17
N ALA A 153 -13.40 -14.41 18.41
CA ALA A 153 -13.44 -15.86 18.19
C ALA A 153 -13.29 -16.59 19.53
N TRP A 154 -12.34 -16.20 20.37
CA TRP A 154 -12.13 -16.79 21.70
C TRP A 154 -13.35 -16.60 22.63
N ILE A 155 -14.05 -15.45 22.57
CA ILE A 155 -15.29 -15.23 23.31
C ILE A 155 -16.42 -16.09 22.74
N ALA A 156 -16.54 -16.15 21.39
CA ALA A 156 -17.58 -16.92 20.72
C ALA A 156 -17.48 -18.42 21.01
N GLU A 157 -16.28 -18.99 21.00
CA GLU A 157 -16.02 -20.39 21.38
C GLU A 157 -16.52 -20.73 22.79
N ARG A 158 -16.46 -19.81 23.74
CA ARG A 158 -16.97 -20.02 25.10
C ARG A 158 -18.49 -20.03 25.20
N VAL A 159 -19.19 -19.55 24.17
CA VAL A 159 -20.66 -19.49 24.10
C VAL A 159 -21.16 -20.49 23.05
N ASP A 160 -20.32 -21.47 22.67
CA ASP A 160 -20.59 -22.50 21.64
C ASP A 160 -21.02 -21.91 20.28
N SER A 161 -20.54 -20.70 19.96
CA SER A 161 -20.81 -20.02 18.70
C SER A 161 -19.58 -20.02 17.80
N TYR A 162 -19.72 -20.53 16.57
CA TYR A 162 -18.65 -20.58 15.56
C TYR A 162 -18.80 -19.46 14.50
N ALA A 163 -19.44 -18.34 14.86
CA ALA A 163 -19.62 -17.20 13.98
C ALA A 163 -18.29 -16.47 13.64
N PHE A 164 -17.30 -16.58 14.54
CA PHE A 164 -15.95 -16.07 14.36
C PHE A 164 -14.94 -17.21 14.44
N TYR A 165 -13.93 -17.18 13.58
CA TYR A 165 -12.83 -18.16 13.61
C TYR A 165 -11.49 -17.45 13.76
N SER A 166 -10.56 -18.12 14.41
CA SER A 166 -9.21 -17.59 14.63
C SER A 166 -8.43 -17.52 13.32
N THR A 167 -7.75 -16.41 13.09
CA THR A 167 -6.91 -16.19 11.92
C THR A 167 -5.46 -15.93 12.34
N GLU A 168 -4.48 -16.42 11.57
CA GLU A 168 -3.09 -16.08 11.83
C GLU A 168 -2.87 -14.56 11.75
N VAL A 169 -2.30 -14.01 12.83
CA VAL A 169 -1.89 -12.62 12.87
C VAL A 169 -0.52 -12.53 12.21
N TRP A 170 -0.52 -12.19 10.92
CA TRP A 170 0.71 -12.02 10.19
C TRP A 170 1.17 -10.57 10.25
N VAL A 171 2.43 -10.38 10.61
CA VAL A 171 3.14 -9.10 10.56
C VAL A 171 4.13 -9.19 9.40
N GLY A 172 4.15 -8.18 8.53
CA GLY A 172 5.06 -8.13 7.39
C GLY A 172 6.54 -8.28 7.80
N THR A 173 7.43 -8.27 6.82
CA THR A 173 8.87 -8.28 7.11
C THR A 173 9.27 -7.09 7.99
N LEU A 174 10.25 -7.27 8.88
CA LEU A 174 10.69 -6.24 9.82
C LEU A 174 10.97 -4.87 9.15
N PRO A 175 11.67 -4.80 7.99
CA PRO A 175 11.88 -3.53 7.29
C PRO A 175 10.57 -2.85 6.86
N THR A 176 9.58 -3.62 6.41
CA THR A 176 8.28 -3.09 5.97
C THR A 176 7.47 -2.55 7.14
N LEU A 177 7.51 -3.25 8.27
CA LEU A 177 6.86 -2.80 9.51
C LEU A 177 7.46 -1.49 10.00
N ILE A 178 8.79 -1.41 10.10
CA ILE A 178 9.51 -0.20 10.52
C ILE A 178 9.15 0.97 9.59
N ALA A 179 9.22 0.77 8.28
CA ALA A 179 8.88 1.81 7.31
C ALA A 179 7.41 2.27 7.43
N SER A 180 6.49 1.35 7.71
CA SER A 180 5.07 1.67 7.90
C SER A 180 4.84 2.47 9.19
N ILE A 181 5.51 2.10 10.28
CA ILE A 181 5.44 2.82 11.57
C ILE A 181 6.04 4.22 11.43
N VAL A 182 7.22 4.34 10.80
CA VAL A 182 7.89 5.63 10.56
C VAL A 182 7.02 6.53 9.69
N ALA A 183 6.47 6.00 8.58
CA ALA A 183 5.59 6.76 7.70
C ALA A 183 4.31 7.20 8.43
N PHE A 184 3.68 6.32 9.19
CA PHE A 184 2.49 6.65 9.98
C PHE A 184 2.80 7.70 11.05
N GLY A 185 3.89 7.54 11.80
CA GLY A 185 4.33 8.50 12.83
C GLY A 185 4.61 9.89 12.25
N LEU A 186 5.29 9.95 11.10
CA LEU A 186 5.58 11.20 10.39
C LEU A 186 4.28 11.89 9.93
N ILE A 187 3.39 11.14 9.29
CA ILE A 187 2.10 11.66 8.82
C ILE A 187 1.25 12.11 10.01
N PHE A 188 1.22 11.31 11.08
CA PHE A 188 0.50 11.63 12.30
C PHE A 188 1.02 12.95 12.91
N ALA A 189 2.33 13.11 13.09
CA ALA A 189 2.93 14.31 13.66
C ALA A 189 2.65 15.56 12.82
N LEU A 190 2.76 15.45 11.47
CA LEU A 190 2.46 16.54 10.55
C LEU A 190 0.97 16.90 10.53
N ALA A 191 0.09 15.90 10.53
CA ALA A 191 -1.35 16.12 10.53
C ALA A 191 -1.85 16.65 11.88
N TRP A 192 -1.25 16.20 12.95
CA TRP A 192 -1.55 16.66 14.32
C TRP A 192 -1.27 18.16 14.49
N LYS A 193 -0.10 18.63 14.07
CA LYS A 193 0.31 20.05 14.21
C LYS A 193 -0.26 20.93 13.09
N ASN A 194 -0.09 20.53 11.85
CA ASN A 194 -0.22 21.41 10.68
C ASN A 194 -1.27 20.94 9.65
N GLY A 195 -2.11 19.96 9.99
CA GLY A 195 -3.19 19.49 9.12
C GLY A 195 -2.70 18.81 7.84
N ARG A 196 -2.81 19.47 6.68
CA ARG A 196 -2.55 18.89 5.34
C ARG A 196 -1.13 19.16 4.80
N THR A 197 -0.15 19.33 5.67
CA THR A 197 1.22 19.68 5.25
C THR A 197 1.83 18.62 4.33
N TRP A 198 1.68 17.32 4.64
CA TRP A 198 2.18 16.25 3.78
C TRP A 198 1.65 16.36 2.35
N CYS A 199 0.33 16.50 2.19
CA CYS A 199 -0.31 16.62 0.87
C CYS A 199 0.11 17.88 0.09
N ASN A 200 0.56 18.93 0.79
CA ASN A 200 0.90 20.22 0.20
C ASN A 200 2.41 20.45 0.02
N THR A 201 3.27 19.55 0.53
CA THR A 201 4.73 19.72 0.45
C THR A 201 5.45 18.52 -0.14
N VAL A 202 5.11 17.28 0.30
CA VAL A 202 5.83 16.05 -0.03
C VAL A 202 5.12 15.25 -1.12
N CYS A 203 3.79 15.18 -1.06
CA CYS A 203 2.99 14.31 -1.93
C CYS A 203 3.06 14.73 -3.41
N PRO A 204 3.59 13.86 -4.32
CA PRO A 204 3.68 14.20 -5.75
C PRO A 204 2.31 14.33 -6.40
N VAL A 205 1.35 13.46 -6.07
CA VAL A 205 -0.04 13.56 -6.53
C VAL A 205 -0.67 14.90 -6.09
N GLY A 206 -0.40 15.30 -4.84
CA GLY A 206 -0.83 16.60 -4.32
C GLY A 206 -0.23 17.79 -5.08
N THR A 207 0.98 17.66 -5.58
CA THR A 207 1.63 18.70 -6.39
C THR A 207 1.04 18.78 -7.79
N ILE A 208 0.88 17.63 -8.48
CA ILE A 208 0.28 17.56 -9.84
C ILE A 208 -1.14 18.15 -9.82
N LEU A 209 -2.01 17.62 -8.95
CA LEU A 209 -3.39 18.13 -8.84
C LEU A 209 -3.42 19.57 -8.32
N GLY A 210 -2.41 20.01 -7.57
CA GLY A 210 -2.24 21.40 -7.13
C GLY A 210 -2.00 22.37 -8.30
N VAL A 211 -1.24 21.96 -9.31
CA VAL A 211 -1.04 22.76 -10.52
C VAL A 211 -2.36 22.90 -11.29
N LEU A 212 -3.07 21.80 -11.51
CA LEU A 212 -4.36 21.79 -12.21
C LEU A 212 -5.42 22.64 -11.46
N SER A 213 -5.46 22.56 -10.14
CA SER A 213 -6.45 23.28 -9.33
C SER A 213 -6.25 24.81 -9.29
N ARG A 214 -5.10 25.30 -9.77
CA ARG A 214 -4.93 26.76 -10.00
C ARG A 214 -5.92 27.29 -11.03
N PHE A 215 -6.32 26.43 -11.96
CA PHE A 215 -7.26 26.75 -13.03
C PHE A 215 -8.70 26.29 -12.72
N SER A 216 -8.97 25.91 -11.47
CA SER A 216 -10.31 25.42 -11.12
C SER A 216 -11.40 26.45 -11.35
N LEU A 217 -12.49 25.97 -11.99
CA LEU A 217 -13.66 26.80 -12.32
C LEU A 217 -14.48 27.13 -11.07
N LEU A 218 -14.71 26.14 -10.22
CA LEU A 218 -15.44 26.26 -8.97
C LEU A 218 -14.46 26.17 -7.79
N ALA A 219 -14.46 27.16 -6.93
CA ALA A 219 -13.60 27.21 -5.76
C ALA A 219 -14.19 28.07 -4.63
N PRO A 220 -13.75 27.89 -3.38
CA PRO A 220 -14.06 28.84 -2.32
C PRO A 220 -13.52 30.23 -2.69
N ALA A 221 -14.36 31.23 -2.77
CA ALA A 221 -13.99 32.62 -3.07
C ALA A 221 -14.38 33.53 -1.90
N ILE A 222 -13.55 34.56 -1.62
CA ILE A 222 -13.78 35.54 -0.57
C ILE A 222 -14.36 36.78 -1.25
N ASN A 223 -15.57 37.18 -0.86
CA ASN A 223 -16.10 38.49 -1.21
C ASN A 223 -15.47 39.54 -0.30
N LYS A 224 -14.66 40.45 -0.88
CA LYS A 224 -13.92 41.48 -0.12
C LYS A 224 -14.85 42.45 0.54
N ASP A 225 -15.98 42.80 -0.07
CA ASP A 225 -16.94 43.79 0.44
C ASP A 225 -17.69 43.34 1.70
N LYS A 226 -17.89 41.99 1.82
CA LYS A 226 -18.55 41.38 2.98
C LYS A 226 -17.57 40.83 4.01
N CYS A 227 -16.25 40.92 3.74
CA CYS A 227 -15.24 40.32 4.59
C CYS A 227 -14.80 41.28 5.70
N THR A 228 -15.14 40.95 6.95
CA THR A 228 -14.73 41.70 8.16
C THR A 228 -13.27 41.42 8.58
N LYS A 229 -12.51 40.64 7.79
CA LYS A 229 -11.10 40.26 8.08
C LYS A 229 -10.89 39.61 9.46
N CYS A 230 -11.91 38.99 10.04
CA CYS A 230 -11.87 38.38 11.37
C CYS A 230 -10.91 37.18 11.53
N GLY A 231 -10.34 36.65 10.45
CA GLY A 231 -9.34 35.58 10.43
C GLY A 231 -9.88 34.18 10.75
N LEU A 232 -11.17 33.97 11.02
CA LEU A 232 -11.72 32.67 11.40
C LEU A 232 -11.56 31.62 10.30
N CYS A 233 -11.73 31.98 9.04
CA CYS A 233 -11.55 31.07 7.89
C CYS A 233 -10.10 30.62 7.74
N GLU A 234 -9.12 31.50 8.03
CA GLU A 234 -7.68 31.18 8.06
C GLU A 234 -7.36 30.18 9.17
N LYS A 235 -7.81 30.49 10.40
CA LYS A 235 -7.59 29.63 11.59
C LYS A 235 -8.21 28.24 11.47
N GLN A 236 -9.21 28.05 10.60
CA GLN A 236 -9.86 26.78 10.34
C GLN A 236 -9.33 26.08 9.08
N CYS A 237 -8.40 26.69 8.36
CA CYS A 237 -7.88 26.17 7.10
C CYS A 237 -6.79 25.13 7.34
N LYS A 238 -7.13 23.84 7.24
CA LYS A 238 -6.20 22.70 7.37
C LYS A 238 -5.06 22.72 6.33
N ALA A 239 -5.26 23.39 5.20
CA ALA A 239 -4.27 23.52 4.14
C ALA A 239 -3.36 24.75 4.30
N ALA A 240 -3.63 25.61 5.29
CA ALA A 240 -2.90 26.86 5.57
C ALA A 240 -2.75 27.75 4.33
N CYS A 241 -3.80 27.78 3.46
CA CYS A 241 -3.76 28.42 2.14
C CYS A 241 -4.56 29.73 2.05
N ILE A 242 -5.18 30.19 3.14
CA ILE A 242 -5.99 31.40 3.18
C ILE A 242 -5.19 32.50 3.86
N ASN A 243 -4.96 33.61 3.16
CA ASN A 243 -4.38 34.83 3.71
C ASN A 243 -5.50 35.85 3.90
N THR A 244 -5.95 36.02 5.13
CA THR A 244 -7.03 36.98 5.43
C THR A 244 -6.61 38.44 5.36
N LYS A 245 -5.30 38.73 5.52
CA LYS A 245 -4.77 40.10 5.39
C LYS A 245 -4.98 40.62 3.96
N ASN A 246 -4.64 39.82 2.96
CA ASN A 246 -4.77 40.14 1.55
C ASN A 246 -6.13 39.73 0.96
N GLY A 247 -6.93 38.94 1.67
CA GLY A 247 -8.18 38.40 1.15
C GLY A 247 -7.99 37.40 0.02
N GLU A 248 -6.89 36.61 0.04
CA GLU A 248 -6.48 35.70 -1.02
C GLU A 248 -6.48 34.24 -0.57
N ILE A 249 -6.76 33.34 -1.51
CA ILE A 249 -6.70 31.89 -1.32
C ILE A 249 -5.71 31.30 -2.33
N ASP A 250 -4.69 30.60 -1.83
CA ASP A 250 -3.78 29.81 -2.69
C ASP A 250 -4.46 28.52 -3.11
N TYR A 251 -5.05 28.53 -4.30
CA TYR A 251 -5.78 27.38 -4.86
C TYR A 251 -4.88 26.19 -5.17
N SER A 252 -3.57 26.40 -5.35
CA SER A 252 -2.65 25.28 -5.55
C SER A 252 -2.53 24.37 -4.32
N ARG A 253 -2.93 24.87 -3.13
CA ARG A 253 -2.91 24.15 -1.86
C ARG A 253 -4.30 23.85 -1.31
N CYS A 254 -5.31 24.56 -1.78
CA CYS A 254 -6.69 24.35 -1.34
C CYS A 254 -7.15 22.94 -1.70
N VAL A 255 -7.56 22.16 -0.71
CA VAL A 255 -8.09 20.80 -0.87
C VAL A 255 -9.62 20.74 -0.90
N THR A 256 -10.26 21.87 -1.08
CA THR A 256 -11.72 22.01 -1.21
C THR A 256 -12.48 21.34 -0.05
N CYS A 257 -11.98 21.49 1.19
CA CYS A 257 -12.57 20.84 2.37
C CYS A 257 -13.84 21.54 2.90
N MET A 258 -14.18 22.72 2.39
CA MET A 258 -15.36 23.53 2.72
C MET A 258 -15.44 24.03 4.18
N ASN A 259 -14.36 23.91 4.96
CA ASN A 259 -14.38 24.37 6.35
C ASN A 259 -14.49 25.89 6.47
N CYS A 260 -13.81 26.64 5.60
CA CYS A 260 -13.85 28.12 5.57
C CYS A 260 -15.26 28.64 5.33
N ILE A 261 -16.03 28.01 4.45
CA ILE A 261 -17.40 28.39 4.13
C ILE A 261 -18.31 28.23 5.35
N ASN A 262 -18.18 27.10 6.06
CA ASN A 262 -19.02 26.82 7.22
C ASN A 262 -18.64 27.67 8.44
N THR A 263 -17.45 28.25 8.48
CA THR A 263 -16.96 29.05 9.61
C THR A 263 -17.23 30.53 9.43
N CYS A 264 -17.40 30.99 8.20
CA CYS A 264 -17.68 32.40 7.90
C CYS A 264 -19.12 32.76 8.31
N LYS A 265 -19.25 33.56 9.37
CA LYS A 265 -20.56 34.00 9.88
C LYS A 265 -21.24 35.02 8.93
N ASP A 266 -20.45 35.88 8.34
CA ASP A 266 -20.94 36.96 7.46
C ASP A 266 -21.22 36.49 6.03
N GLY A 267 -21.05 35.17 5.74
CA GLY A 267 -21.27 34.59 4.41
C GLY A 267 -20.36 35.15 3.33
N ALA A 268 -19.24 35.78 3.73
CA ALA A 268 -18.27 36.35 2.80
C ALA A 268 -17.48 35.27 2.01
N VAL A 269 -17.41 34.02 2.50
CA VAL A 269 -16.76 32.90 1.81
C VAL A 269 -17.83 32.03 1.21
N LYS A 270 -17.87 31.93 -0.12
CA LYS A 270 -18.82 31.06 -0.86
C LYS A 270 -18.06 30.15 -1.84
N TYR A 271 -18.66 29.01 -2.15
CA TYR A 271 -18.20 28.15 -3.25
C TYR A 271 -18.88 28.62 -4.52
N ALA A 272 -18.14 29.24 -5.41
CA ALA A 272 -18.67 29.93 -6.56
C ALA A 272 -17.78 29.77 -7.79
N PHE A 273 -18.33 30.12 -8.96
CA PHE A 273 -17.58 30.16 -10.20
C PHE A 273 -16.56 31.31 -10.14
N ARG A 274 -15.30 30.99 -10.34
CA ARG A 274 -14.16 31.87 -10.07
C ARG A 274 -13.96 32.95 -11.12
N TYR A 275 -14.34 32.70 -12.36
CA TYR A 275 -14.11 33.58 -13.52
C TYR A 275 -15.30 34.48 -13.86
N LYS A 276 -16.32 34.57 -13.00
CA LYS A 276 -17.28 35.67 -13.12
C LYS A 276 -16.58 36.97 -12.74
N PRO A 277 -16.75 38.05 -13.51
CA PRO A 277 -16.09 39.31 -13.21
C PRO A 277 -16.63 39.89 -11.91
N PHE A 278 -15.92 39.66 -10.81
CA PHE A 278 -15.93 40.54 -9.66
C PHE A 278 -14.83 41.57 -9.90
N CYS A 279 -15.25 42.81 -10.03
CA CYS A 279 -14.44 43.96 -10.38
C CYS A 279 -13.05 44.00 -9.71
N HIS A 280 -12.09 44.33 -10.53
CA HIS A 280 -10.74 44.82 -10.34
C HIS A 280 -10.18 45.01 -8.92
N ALA A 281 -8.99 44.53 -8.70
CA ALA A 281 -7.97 45.15 -7.89
C ALA A 281 -6.58 44.61 -8.24
N GLU A 282 -5.68 45.54 -8.41
CA GLU A 282 -4.33 45.49 -8.88
C GLU A 282 -3.36 44.57 -8.14
N ARG A 283 -2.33 44.24 -8.87
CA ARG A 283 -1.17 43.45 -8.50
C ARG A 283 -0.24 44.28 -7.64
N SER A 284 0.11 43.88 -6.45
CA SER A 284 1.28 44.37 -5.74
C SER A 284 2.15 43.21 -5.26
N GLU A 285 3.37 43.24 -5.63
CA GLU A 285 4.46 42.39 -5.15
C GLU A 285 4.82 42.76 -3.72
N ALA A 286 5.10 41.80 -2.88
CA ALA A 286 5.71 42.03 -1.58
C ALA A 286 6.64 40.89 -1.19
N SER A 287 7.86 41.35 -1.01
CA SER A 287 9.10 40.82 -0.50
C SER A 287 9.08 39.74 0.58
N ALA A 288 10.18 39.00 0.56
CA ALA A 288 10.58 37.99 1.54
C ALA A 288 10.96 38.61 2.90
N ASP A 289 10.66 37.91 3.95
CA ASP A 289 11.41 38.01 5.18
C ASP A 289 11.64 36.69 5.87
N LYS A 290 12.83 36.55 6.43
CA LYS A 290 13.45 35.38 7.06
C LYS A 290 13.06 35.30 8.54
N VAL A 291 12.88 34.11 9.07
CA VAL A 291 13.17 33.67 10.47
C VAL A 291 12.79 32.21 10.53
N GLY A 292 13.60 31.27 10.90
CA GLY A 292 14.38 31.00 12.05
C GLY A 292 14.40 29.49 12.23
N ARG A 293 15.59 28.87 12.09
CA ARG A 293 15.84 27.45 12.44
C ARG A 293 15.97 27.35 13.96
N ARG A 294 15.32 26.39 14.58
CA ARG A 294 15.80 25.54 15.68
C ARG A 294 14.66 24.77 16.31
N ALA A 295 14.88 23.49 16.48
CA ALA A 295 14.20 22.48 17.32
C ALA A 295 13.57 21.32 16.54
N PHE A 296 14.41 20.40 16.11
CA PHE A 296 13.96 19.04 15.78
C PHE A 296 15.12 18.06 16.08
N MET A 297 15.23 17.65 17.32
CA MET A 297 15.94 16.43 17.72
C MET A 297 15.53 16.11 19.16
N ALA A 298 14.77 15.09 19.35
CA ALA A 298 14.71 14.19 20.53
C ALA A 298 13.30 13.62 20.69
N SER A 299 13.11 12.41 20.25
CA SER A 299 12.22 11.38 20.84
C SER A 299 11.97 10.25 19.81
N GLY A 300 12.95 9.37 19.65
CA GLY A 300 12.86 8.20 18.78
C GLY A 300 13.51 6.92 19.32
N ALA A 301 13.69 6.79 20.64
CA ALA A 301 14.50 5.70 21.18
C ALA A 301 13.77 4.66 22.05
N LEU A 302 12.45 4.69 22.20
CA LEU A 302 11.77 3.85 23.23
C LEU A 302 10.81 2.78 22.70
N LEU A 303 10.71 2.54 21.38
CA LEU A 303 9.79 1.53 20.83
C LEU A 303 10.46 0.34 20.13
N ILE A 304 11.78 0.24 20.13
CA ILE A 304 12.53 -0.83 19.44
C ILE A 304 12.62 -2.12 20.26
N GLY A 305 12.39 -2.06 21.59
CA GLY A 305 12.61 -3.20 22.48
C GLY A 305 11.51 -4.27 22.50
N ALA A 306 10.28 -3.95 22.11
CA ALA A 306 9.15 -4.88 22.25
C ALA A 306 8.92 -5.80 21.04
N ALA A 307 9.37 -5.40 19.84
CA ALA A 307 9.16 -6.19 18.62
C ALA A 307 10.19 -7.31 18.41
N ALA A 308 11.35 -7.21 19.05
CA ALA A 308 12.41 -8.22 18.94
C ALA A 308 12.13 -9.50 19.73
N LYS A 309 11.23 -9.45 20.72
CA LYS A 309 10.91 -10.61 21.57
C LYS A 309 9.87 -11.57 20.97
N ALA A 310 9.14 -11.15 19.97
CA ALA A 310 8.09 -11.97 19.35
C ALA A 310 8.58 -12.94 18.27
N GLN A 311 9.88 -12.92 17.91
CA GLN A 311 10.45 -13.81 16.89
C GLN A 311 11.34 -14.94 17.45
N VAL A 312 11.48 -15.03 18.75
CA VAL A 312 12.36 -16.03 19.42
C VAL A 312 11.54 -16.94 20.34
N GLU A 313 10.33 -17.26 20.02
CA GLU A 313 9.72 -18.47 20.58
C GLU A 313 10.02 -19.63 19.64
N SER A 314 11.15 -20.29 19.92
CA SER A 314 11.40 -21.65 19.49
C SER A 314 10.24 -22.51 19.98
N LYS A 315 9.46 -23.03 19.07
CA LYS A 315 8.38 -23.94 19.38
C LYS A 315 8.96 -25.25 19.90
N LEU A 316 8.93 -25.42 21.18
CA LEU A 316 9.03 -26.72 21.81
C LEU A 316 7.71 -27.45 21.58
N ASP A 317 7.70 -28.40 20.68
CA ASP A 317 6.59 -29.31 20.48
C ASP A 317 6.87 -30.57 21.33
N GLY A 318 6.05 -30.81 22.36
CA GLY A 318 6.05 -32.03 23.16
C GLY A 318 7.35 -32.37 23.91
N GLY A 319 8.31 -31.49 23.98
CA GLY A 319 9.41 -31.52 24.94
C GLY A 319 10.65 -32.34 24.57
N LEU A 320 10.81 -32.90 23.36
CA LEU A 320 11.95 -33.77 23.08
C LEU A 320 12.73 -33.54 21.79
N VAL A 321 12.22 -32.75 20.83
CA VAL A 321 12.93 -32.48 19.56
C VAL A 321 12.80 -31.03 19.15
N GLU A 322 13.92 -30.39 18.89
CA GLU A 322 13.98 -29.05 18.34
C GLU A 322 13.58 -29.08 16.85
N VAL A 323 12.43 -28.50 16.52
CA VAL A 323 11.96 -28.43 15.12
C VAL A 323 12.66 -27.30 14.41
N SER A 324 13.62 -27.63 13.56
CA SER A 324 14.27 -26.64 12.68
C SER A 324 13.28 -26.14 11.61
N LEU A 325 13.08 -24.83 11.56
CA LEU A 325 12.25 -24.20 10.52
C LEU A 325 12.98 -24.22 9.17
N ALA A 326 12.21 -24.30 8.07
CA ALA A 326 12.77 -24.19 6.74
C ALA A 326 13.37 -22.79 6.52
N SER A 327 14.63 -22.73 6.12
CA SER A 327 15.30 -21.50 5.74
C SER A 327 14.92 -21.10 4.32
N LYS A 328 14.69 -19.78 4.09
CA LYS A 328 14.38 -19.27 2.75
C LYS A 328 15.53 -19.56 1.79
N PRO A 329 15.28 -20.24 0.65
CA PRO A 329 16.33 -20.48 -0.34
C PRO A 329 16.79 -19.17 -0.97
N LYS A 330 18.09 -19.06 -1.25
CA LYS A 330 18.65 -17.92 -1.98
C LYS A 330 18.37 -18.11 -3.47
N ARG A 331 17.40 -17.37 -4.00
CA ARG A 331 17.06 -17.37 -5.43
C ARG A 331 17.92 -16.39 -6.19
N LYS A 332 18.38 -16.77 -7.38
CA LYS A 332 19.06 -15.87 -8.33
C LYS A 332 18.06 -14.86 -8.91
N THR A 333 16.88 -15.36 -9.31
CA THR A 333 15.81 -14.56 -9.86
C THR A 333 14.60 -14.60 -8.92
N PRO A 334 14.09 -13.46 -8.44
CA PRO A 334 12.90 -13.43 -7.60
C PRO A 334 11.67 -13.90 -8.39
N LEU A 335 10.69 -14.40 -7.67
CA LEU A 335 9.44 -14.92 -8.23
C LEU A 335 8.36 -13.84 -8.23
N ALA A 336 7.80 -13.55 -9.39
CA ALA A 336 6.64 -12.70 -9.56
C ALA A 336 5.35 -13.52 -9.76
N PRO A 337 4.16 -13.02 -9.32
CA PRO A 337 2.89 -13.72 -9.47
C PRO A 337 2.51 -13.98 -10.93
N ALA A 338 1.72 -15.02 -11.19
CA ALA A 338 1.14 -15.25 -12.51
C ALA A 338 0.29 -14.05 -12.97
N GLY A 339 0.42 -13.63 -14.22
CA GLY A 339 -0.16 -12.40 -14.78
C GLY A 339 0.79 -11.21 -14.79
N SER A 340 2.00 -11.31 -14.22
CA SER A 340 3.01 -10.24 -14.23
C SER A 340 3.70 -10.07 -15.58
N LEU A 341 3.59 -11.03 -16.48
CA LEU A 341 4.23 -11.15 -17.81
C LEU A 341 5.75 -11.30 -17.76
N SER A 342 6.44 -10.43 -17.06
CA SER A 342 7.88 -10.48 -16.80
C SER A 342 8.19 -9.82 -15.45
N LEU A 343 9.35 -10.16 -14.89
CA LEU A 343 9.84 -9.55 -13.66
C LEU A 343 9.97 -8.02 -13.82
N LYS A 344 10.58 -7.59 -14.93
CA LYS A 344 10.76 -6.16 -15.24
C LYS A 344 9.43 -5.42 -15.39
N ASN A 345 8.43 -6.03 -16.04
CA ASN A 345 7.09 -5.43 -16.13
C ASN A 345 6.44 -5.30 -14.75
N PHE A 346 6.57 -6.33 -13.91
CA PHE A 346 6.05 -6.30 -12.55
C PHE A 346 6.69 -5.20 -11.71
N GLU A 347 8.02 -5.12 -11.70
CA GLU A 347 8.76 -4.11 -10.95
C GLU A 347 8.41 -2.69 -11.37
N ASN A 348 8.26 -2.44 -12.66
CA ASN A 348 7.94 -1.13 -13.21
C ASN A 348 6.52 -0.65 -12.90
N HIS A 349 5.55 -1.55 -12.84
CA HIS A 349 4.13 -1.20 -12.61
C HIS A 349 3.68 -1.37 -11.16
N CYS A 350 4.41 -2.14 -10.35
CA CYS A 350 4.00 -2.40 -8.98
C CYS A 350 4.18 -1.18 -8.08
N VAL A 351 3.09 -0.68 -7.51
CA VAL A 351 3.08 0.45 -6.57
C VAL A 351 3.34 0.04 -5.11
N ALA A 352 3.69 -1.20 -4.83
CA ALA A 352 3.91 -1.75 -3.48
C ALA A 352 2.78 -1.37 -2.47
N CYS A 353 1.54 -1.36 -2.91
CA CYS A 353 0.38 -1.10 -2.05
C CYS A 353 0.03 -2.28 -1.14
N GLN A 354 0.56 -3.47 -1.44
CA GLN A 354 0.41 -4.72 -0.68
C GLN A 354 -1.04 -5.30 -0.65
N LEU A 355 -1.93 -4.82 -1.52
CA LEU A 355 -3.31 -5.32 -1.58
C LEU A 355 -3.36 -6.81 -2.01
N CYS A 356 -2.50 -7.24 -2.93
CA CYS A 356 -2.39 -8.64 -3.32
C CYS A 356 -1.85 -9.54 -2.20
N ILE A 357 -1.05 -9.00 -1.27
CA ILE A 357 -0.54 -9.71 -0.10
C ILE A 357 -1.69 -10.04 0.85
N THR A 358 -2.52 -9.04 1.19
CA THR A 358 -3.65 -9.23 2.10
C THR A 358 -4.71 -10.18 1.57
N THR A 359 -4.84 -10.26 0.24
CA THR A 359 -5.84 -11.10 -0.45
C THR A 359 -5.35 -12.53 -0.70
N CYS A 360 -4.06 -12.82 -0.49
CA CYS A 360 -3.49 -14.15 -0.75
C CYS A 360 -3.93 -15.15 0.33
N PRO A 361 -4.77 -16.17 0.01
CA PRO A 361 -5.29 -17.10 1.01
C PRO A 361 -4.24 -18.13 1.47
N ASN A 362 -3.13 -18.26 0.74
CA ASN A 362 -2.09 -19.25 1.02
C ASN A 362 -0.82 -18.60 1.58
N ASP A 363 -0.84 -17.31 1.93
CA ASP A 363 0.28 -16.54 2.48
C ASP A 363 1.59 -16.66 1.69
N VAL A 364 1.47 -16.83 0.37
CA VAL A 364 2.62 -16.96 -0.55
C VAL A 364 3.26 -15.63 -0.88
N LEU A 365 2.47 -14.55 -0.95
CA LEU A 365 2.96 -13.22 -1.29
C LEU A 365 3.47 -12.50 -0.06
N ARG A 366 4.74 -12.05 -0.11
CA ARG A 366 5.39 -11.32 0.96
C ARG A 366 6.10 -10.08 0.45
N PRO A 367 6.19 -9.02 1.26
CA PRO A 367 6.96 -7.84 0.86
C PRO A 367 8.45 -8.18 0.81
N SER A 368 9.10 -7.84 -0.29
CA SER A 368 10.53 -8.01 -0.47
C SER A 368 11.34 -7.12 0.47
N SER A 369 12.44 -7.65 0.98
CA SER A 369 13.44 -6.91 1.76
C SER A 369 14.64 -6.48 0.92
N SER A 370 14.73 -6.88 -0.34
CA SER A 370 15.79 -6.47 -1.27
C SER A 370 15.69 -4.98 -1.60
N LEU A 371 16.82 -4.27 -1.65
CA LEU A 371 16.85 -2.84 -1.96
C LEU A 371 16.31 -2.51 -3.37
N HIS A 372 16.46 -3.42 -4.32
CA HIS A 372 16.02 -3.21 -5.70
C HIS A 372 14.50 -3.17 -5.82
N ASN A 373 13.82 -4.11 -5.19
CA ASN A 373 12.36 -4.25 -5.22
C ASN A 373 11.73 -4.13 -3.83
N LEU A 374 12.28 -3.24 -3.01
CA LEU A 374 11.89 -3.03 -1.62
C LEU A 374 10.38 -2.85 -1.45
N MET A 375 9.78 -3.66 -0.58
CA MET A 375 8.34 -3.67 -0.26
C MET A 375 7.42 -4.11 -1.39
N GLN A 376 7.91 -4.38 -2.59
CA GLN A 376 7.12 -5.01 -3.63
C GLN A 376 6.82 -6.47 -3.26
N PRO A 377 5.68 -7.02 -3.65
CA PRO A 377 5.36 -8.43 -3.36
C PRO A 377 6.31 -9.37 -4.09
N GLU A 378 6.87 -10.33 -3.38
CA GLU A 378 7.58 -11.48 -3.93
C GLU A 378 6.93 -12.77 -3.46
N MET A 379 7.09 -13.86 -4.23
CA MET A 379 6.55 -15.15 -3.83
C MET A 379 7.54 -15.90 -2.94
N ASN A 380 7.04 -16.41 -1.81
CA ASN A 380 7.76 -17.22 -0.85
C ASN A 380 6.89 -18.43 -0.48
N TYR A 381 7.50 -19.60 -0.42
CA TYR A 381 6.79 -20.86 -0.21
C TYR A 381 6.99 -21.46 1.19
N ASP A 382 7.47 -20.70 2.16
CA ASP A 382 7.70 -21.19 3.52
C ASP A 382 6.40 -21.65 4.23
N LYS A 383 5.32 -20.86 4.05
CA LYS A 383 4.03 -21.13 4.72
C LYS A 383 2.99 -21.81 3.83
N GLY A 384 3.16 -21.77 2.53
CA GLY A 384 2.18 -22.33 1.60
C GLY A 384 2.72 -22.31 0.17
N PHE A 385 1.90 -22.73 -0.77
CA PHE A 385 2.22 -22.73 -2.19
C PHE A 385 1.10 -22.09 -3.02
N CYS A 386 1.44 -21.63 -4.22
CA CYS A 386 0.49 -20.98 -5.11
C CYS A 386 -0.39 -22.01 -5.82
N ARG A 387 -1.65 -22.12 -5.38
CA ARG A 387 -2.61 -23.05 -5.97
C ARG A 387 -2.99 -22.65 -7.39
N PRO A 388 -3.05 -23.60 -8.35
CA PRO A 388 -3.48 -23.30 -9.72
C PRO A 388 -4.90 -22.71 -9.80
N GLU A 389 -5.80 -23.13 -8.92
CA GLU A 389 -7.21 -22.73 -8.88
C GLU A 389 -7.44 -21.33 -8.27
N CYS A 390 -6.39 -20.63 -7.85
CA CYS A 390 -6.50 -19.33 -7.21
C CYS A 390 -5.88 -18.22 -8.08
N ASN A 391 -6.67 -17.24 -8.50
CA ASN A 391 -6.23 -16.07 -9.27
C ASN A 391 -6.48 -14.73 -8.54
N LYS A 392 -6.77 -14.75 -7.22
CA LYS A 392 -7.20 -13.57 -6.45
C LYS A 392 -6.25 -12.38 -6.55
N CYS A 393 -4.93 -12.59 -6.50
CA CYS A 393 -3.93 -11.51 -6.59
C CYS A 393 -4.00 -10.74 -7.92
N SER A 394 -4.34 -11.41 -9.03
CA SER A 394 -4.47 -10.78 -10.34
C SER A 394 -5.73 -9.91 -10.47
N LEU A 395 -6.81 -10.29 -9.80
CA LEU A 395 -8.09 -9.57 -9.84
C LEU A 395 -8.04 -8.24 -9.05
N VAL A 396 -7.24 -8.19 -7.98
CA VAL A 396 -7.20 -7.03 -7.08
C VAL A 396 -6.13 -6.00 -7.42
N CYS A 397 -5.18 -6.30 -8.30
CA CYS A 397 -4.09 -5.40 -8.62
C CYS A 397 -4.60 -4.10 -9.29
N PRO A 398 -4.47 -2.92 -8.64
CA PRO A 398 -5.01 -1.68 -9.19
C PRO A 398 -4.10 -1.04 -10.23
N ALA A 399 -2.81 -1.36 -10.22
CA ALA A 399 -1.79 -0.75 -11.08
C ALA A 399 -1.49 -1.57 -12.36
N GLY A 400 -2.16 -2.72 -12.55
CA GLY A 400 -1.92 -3.59 -13.70
C GLY A 400 -0.57 -4.32 -13.68
N ALA A 401 0.19 -4.26 -12.59
CA ALA A 401 1.44 -5.01 -12.43
C ALA A 401 1.20 -6.53 -12.49
N ILE A 402 0.06 -6.98 -12.02
CA ILE A 402 -0.46 -8.34 -12.19
C ILE A 402 -1.74 -8.20 -13.03
N ARG A 403 -1.72 -8.65 -14.27
CA ARG A 403 -2.90 -8.64 -15.14
C ARG A 403 -3.89 -9.69 -14.68
N PRO A 404 -5.21 -9.44 -14.80
CA PRO A 404 -6.21 -10.46 -14.55
C PRO A 404 -5.96 -11.68 -15.44
N VAL A 405 -5.93 -12.86 -14.85
CA VAL A 405 -5.82 -14.15 -15.52
C VAL A 405 -6.99 -15.04 -15.11
N THR A 406 -7.49 -15.85 -16.03
CA THR A 406 -8.47 -16.87 -15.70
C THR A 406 -7.79 -18.04 -14.96
N ILE A 407 -8.56 -18.95 -14.38
CA ILE A 407 -8.01 -20.14 -13.71
C ILE A 407 -7.29 -21.04 -14.70
N GLU A 408 -7.86 -21.19 -15.91
CA GLU A 408 -7.31 -21.97 -17.00
C GLU A 408 -5.98 -21.39 -17.47
N GLU A 409 -5.94 -20.08 -17.77
CA GLU A 409 -4.73 -19.37 -18.15
C GLU A 409 -3.65 -19.50 -17.10
N LYS A 410 -4.00 -19.35 -15.81
CA LYS A 410 -3.04 -19.47 -14.72
C LYS A 410 -2.38 -20.84 -14.66
N SER A 411 -3.11 -21.90 -14.93
CA SER A 411 -2.59 -23.27 -14.97
C SER A 411 -1.57 -23.50 -16.07
N SER A 412 -1.57 -22.67 -17.12
CA SER A 412 -0.62 -22.73 -18.25
C SER A 412 0.53 -21.73 -18.13
N VAL A 413 0.47 -20.77 -17.20
CA VAL A 413 1.55 -19.78 -17.02
C VAL A 413 2.69 -20.35 -16.18
N GLN A 414 3.88 -20.39 -16.76
CA GLN A 414 5.12 -20.71 -16.07
C GLN A 414 5.73 -19.45 -15.47
N ILE A 415 5.86 -19.41 -14.15
CA ILE A 415 6.48 -18.28 -13.41
C ILE A 415 7.88 -18.59 -12.88
N GLY A 416 8.25 -19.87 -12.89
CA GLY A 416 9.53 -20.36 -12.41
C GLY A 416 9.71 -21.85 -12.71
N ILE A 417 10.89 -22.36 -12.40
CA ILE A 417 11.27 -23.75 -12.62
C ILE A 417 11.78 -24.33 -11.29
N ALA A 418 11.38 -25.54 -10.95
CA ALA A 418 11.87 -26.23 -9.79
C ALA A 418 13.30 -26.74 -10.04
N VAL A 419 14.21 -26.45 -9.13
CA VAL A 419 15.59 -26.88 -9.12
C VAL A 419 15.80 -27.83 -7.96
N VAL A 420 16.43 -28.96 -8.20
CA VAL A 420 16.69 -30.01 -7.20
C VAL A 420 18.13 -29.91 -6.74
N ASP A 421 18.31 -29.86 -5.43
CA ASP A 421 19.60 -30.03 -4.75
C ASP A 421 19.63 -31.42 -4.09
N LEU A 422 20.32 -32.33 -4.74
CA LEU A 422 20.39 -33.73 -4.28
C LEU A 422 21.21 -33.88 -2.98
N ASP A 423 22.13 -32.96 -2.70
CA ASP A 423 22.96 -33.01 -1.49
C ASP A 423 22.13 -32.79 -0.22
N ASN A 424 21.02 -32.03 -0.34
CA ASN A 424 20.07 -31.79 0.73
C ASN A 424 18.87 -32.77 0.72
N CYS A 425 18.78 -33.68 -0.27
CA CYS A 425 17.65 -34.57 -0.40
C CYS A 425 17.69 -35.71 0.63
N VAL A 426 16.64 -35.87 1.44
CA VAL A 426 16.54 -36.92 2.46
C VAL A 426 16.72 -38.36 1.93
N VAL A 427 16.44 -38.56 0.63
CA VAL A 427 16.76 -39.83 -0.05
C VAL A 427 18.27 -40.07 -0.10
N ASN A 428 19.04 -38.98 -0.25
CA ASN A 428 20.49 -39.04 -0.36
C ASN A 428 21.19 -38.91 0.99
N THR A 429 20.69 -38.04 1.88
CA THR A 429 21.30 -37.78 3.21
C THR A 429 20.96 -38.90 4.19
N ASP A 430 19.70 -39.34 4.24
CA ASP A 430 19.19 -40.23 5.28
C ASP A 430 18.90 -41.65 4.75
N GLY A 431 19.03 -41.86 3.44
CA GLY A 431 18.75 -43.13 2.78
C GLY A 431 17.28 -43.60 2.88
N VAL A 432 16.34 -42.66 3.10
CA VAL A 432 14.93 -42.97 3.26
C VAL A 432 14.18 -42.83 1.94
N ARG A 433 13.14 -43.65 1.73
CA ARG A 433 12.28 -43.48 0.57
C ARG A 433 11.39 -42.27 0.73
N CYS A 434 11.51 -41.33 -0.23
CA CYS A 434 10.69 -40.13 -0.29
C CYS A 434 10.10 -40.00 -1.70
N GLY A 435 9.11 -39.20 -1.88
CA GLY A 435 8.46 -38.89 -3.19
C GLY A 435 7.49 -37.75 -3.03
N ASN A 436 7.64 -36.97 -1.97
CA ASN A 436 6.71 -35.92 -1.59
C ASN A 436 6.56 -34.86 -2.65
N CYS A 437 7.69 -34.40 -3.23
CA CYS A 437 7.71 -33.39 -4.30
C CYS A 437 6.95 -33.84 -5.57
N ALA A 438 7.09 -35.13 -5.97
CA ALA A 438 6.37 -35.65 -7.13
C ALA A 438 4.87 -35.87 -6.85
N ARG A 439 4.54 -36.39 -5.66
CA ARG A 439 3.17 -36.67 -5.24
C ARG A 439 2.29 -35.44 -5.20
N HIS A 440 2.84 -34.31 -4.76
CA HIS A 440 2.11 -33.07 -4.60
C HIS A 440 2.30 -32.08 -5.75
N CYS A 441 2.94 -32.49 -6.84
CA CYS A 441 3.11 -31.63 -8.01
C CYS A 441 1.80 -31.53 -8.83
N PRO A 442 1.08 -30.39 -8.83
CA PRO A 442 -0.19 -30.27 -9.53
C PRO A 442 -0.02 -30.34 -11.05
N ALA A 443 1.14 -29.94 -11.58
CA ALA A 443 1.46 -29.98 -13.00
C ALA A 443 2.05 -31.34 -13.44
N LYS A 444 2.21 -32.31 -12.51
CA LYS A 444 2.87 -33.61 -12.75
C LYS A 444 4.23 -33.46 -13.49
N ALA A 445 4.95 -32.39 -13.12
CA ALA A 445 6.24 -32.04 -13.70
C ALA A 445 7.42 -32.79 -13.07
N ILE A 446 7.22 -33.52 -11.99
CA ILE A 446 8.27 -34.22 -11.25
C ILE A 446 8.00 -35.72 -11.34
N THR A 447 8.98 -36.45 -11.84
CA THR A 447 8.98 -37.93 -11.89
C THR A 447 10.08 -38.47 -10.97
N MET A 448 9.82 -39.65 -10.38
CA MET A 448 10.81 -40.30 -9.52
C MET A 448 11.56 -41.34 -10.34
N VAL A 449 12.87 -41.07 -10.56
CA VAL A 449 13.77 -41.95 -11.30
C VAL A 449 14.74 -42.68 -10.36
N PRO A 450 15.21 -43.92 -10.69
CA PRO A 450 16.21 -44.59 -9.89
C PRO A 450 17.49 -43.73 -9.75
N LYS A 451 18.07 -43.70 -8.53
CA LYS A 451 19.35 -43.01 -8.29
C LYS A 451 20.49 -43.64 -9.08
N ASP A 452 20.50 -44.95 -9.15
CA ASP A 452 21.40 -45.73 -9.98
C ASP A 452 20.62 -46.30 -11.18
N PRO A 453 20.90 -45.82 -12.39
CA PRO A 453 20.24 -46.29 -13.61
C PRO A 453 20.38 -47.83 -13.86
N SER A 454 21.45 -48.44 -13.34
CA SER A 454 21.73 -49.88 -13.49
C SER A 454 20.94 -50.73 -12.50
N ASN A 455 20.35 -50.11 -11.48
CA ASN A 455 19.63 -50.81 -10.41
C ASN A 455 18.22 -50.21 -10.18
N GLU A 456 17.19 -50.80 -10.80
CA GLU A 456 15.80 -50.35 -10.63
C GLU A 456 15.29 -50.39 -9.16
N LYS A 457 15.91 -51.16 -8.30
CA LYS A 457 15.60 -51.27 -6.87
C LYS A 457 16.28 -50.17 -6.04
N SER A 458 17.15 -49.35 -6.65
CA SER A 458 17.79 -48.23 -5.98
C SER A 458 16.75 -47.21 -5.49
N HIS A 459 17.12 -46.42 -4.48
CA HIS A 459 16.27 -45.30 -4.03
C HIS A 459 15.97 -44.35 -5.19
N LYS A 460 14.70 -43.88 -5.30
CA LYS A 460 14.27 -43.01 -6.38
C LYS A 460 14.47 -41.56 -5.98
N ILE A 461 15.09 -40.80 -6.88
CA ILE A 461 15.32 -39.34 -6.77
C ILE A 461 14.39 -38.57 -7.70
N PRO A 462 14.05 -37.30 -7.38
CA PRO A 462 13.19 -36.48 -8.24
C PRO A 462 13.93 -36.00 -9.49
N ALA A 463 13.30 -36.14 -10.65
CA ALA A 463 13.68 -35.55 -11.91
C ALA A 463 12.59 -34.55 -12.34
N VAL A 464 12.96 -33.33 -12.65
CA VAL A 464 12.04 -32.24 -13.01
C VAL A 464 11.94 -32.09 -14.52
N ASN A 465 10.73 -32.11 -15.04
CA ASN A 465 10.46 -31.70 -16.41
C ASN A 465 10.19 -30.20 -16.44
N GLU A 466 11.17 -29.43 -16.88
CA GLU A 466 11.10 -27.96 -16.93
C GLU A 466 9.94 -27.45 -17.80
N HIS A 467 9.61 -28.17 -18.88
CA HIS A 467 8.51 -27.79 -19.76
C HIS A 467 7.13 -27.95 -19.10
N LYS A 468 6.97 -28.84 -18.14
CA LYS A 468 5.71 -29.05 -17.40
C LYS A 468 5.64 -28.22 -16.12
N CYS A 469 6.77 -27.81 -15.55
CA CYS A 469 6.80 -27.07 -14.29
C CYS A 469 6.18 -25.68 -14.45
N ILE A 470 5.20 -25.32 -13.64
CA ILE A 470 4.58 -23.99 -13.62
C ILE A 470 5.18 -23.05 -12.54
N GLY A 471 6.06 -23.56 -11.68
CA GLY A 471 6.70 -22.75 -10.63
C GLY A 471 5.82 -22.50 -9.40
N CYS A 472 4.82 -23.32 -9.12
CA CYS A 472 3.83 -23.09 -8.05
C CYS A 472 4.36 -23.25 -6.60
N GLY A 473 5.53 -23.88 -6.41
CA GLY A 473 6.18 -24.03 -5.11
C GLY A 473 5.65 -25.14 -4.21
N ALA A 474 4.73 -25.99 -4.67
CA ALA A 474 4.22 -27.11 -3.85
C ALA A 474 5.32 -28.09 -3.45
N CYS A 475 6.26 -28.37 -4.36
CA CYS A 475 7.42 -29.23 -4.09
C CYS A 475 8.37 -28.63 -3.05
N GLU A 476 8.58 -27.30 -3.05
CA GLU A 476 9.41 -26.58 -2.09
C GLU A 476 8.76 -26.55 -0.71
N ASN A 477 7.48 -26.14 -0.65
CA ASN A 477 6.75 -26.02 0.61
C ASN A 477 6.64 -27.35 1.36
N LEU A 478 6.39 -28.46 0.64
CA LEU A 478 6.15 -29.77 1.21
C LEU A 478 7.42 -30.64 1.30
N CYS A 479 8.60 -30.09 0.99
CA CYS A 479 9.85 -30.77 1.15
C CYS A 479 10.18 -30.97 2.64
N PRO A 480 10.49 -32.21 3.10
CA PRO A 480 10.82 -32.48 4.51
C PRO A 480 12.24 -32.06 4.90
N ALA A 481 13.15 -31.86 3.94
CA ALA A 481 14.54 -31.51 4.22
C ALA A 481 14.67 -30.19 4.99
N ARG A 482 15.54 -30.17 6.00
CA ARG A 482 15.81 -29.01 6.87
C ARG A 482 17.33 -28.92 7.14
N PRO A 483 17.91 -27.71 7.36
CA PRO A 483 17.21 -26.40 7.35
C PRO A 483 16.87 -25.88 5.95
N PHE A 484 17.53 -26.37 4.90
CA PHE A 484 17.26 -26.00 3.51
C PHE A 484 16.44 -27.08 2.81
N THR A 485 15.49 -26.64 1.99
CA THR A 485 14.70 -27.57 1.16
C THR A 485 15.58 -28.14 0.04
N ALA A 486 15.46 -29.45 -0.20
CA ALA A 486 16.17 -30.14 -1.29
C ALA A 486 15.65 -29.80 -2.70
N ILE A 487 14.54 -29.12 -2.78
CA ILE A 487 13.95 -28.62 -4.02
C ILE A 487 13.38 -27.24 -3.78
N HIS A 488 13.72 -26.31 -4.64
CA HIS A 488 13.22 -24.95 -4.58
C HIS A 488 12.87 -24.44 -5.99
N VAL A 489 12.09 -23.36 -6.07
CA VAL A 489 11.70 -22.78 -7.35
C VAL A 489 12.53 -21.54 -7.63
N GLU A 490 13.23 -21.53 -8.78
CA GLU A 490 13.88 -20.35 -9.34
C GLU A 490 12.91 -19.59 -10.25
N GLY A 491 12.89 -18.26 -10.15
CA GLY A 491 12.08 -17.41 -11.04
C GLY A 491 12.63 -17.37 -12.46
N ILE A 492 11.78 -16.99 -13.39
CA ILE A 492 12.17 -16.70 -14.76
C ILE A 492 11.89 -15.22 -15.08
N GLU A 493 12.76 -14.59 -15.87
CA GLU A 493 12.62 -13.16 -16.18
C GLU A 493 11.34 -12.85 -16.96
N VAL A 494 11.01 -13.71 -17.92
CA VAL A 494 9.80 -13.59 -18.76
C VAL A 494 8.93 -14.82 -18.56
N HIS A 495 7.69 -14.62 -18.13
CA HIS A 495 6.73 -15.69 -17.94
C HIS A 495 6.36 -16.33 -19.28
N LYS A 496 6.28 -17.65 -19.33
CA LYS A 496 5.93 -18.40 -20.52
C LYS A 496 4.50 -18.92 -20.40
N ILE A 497 3.75 -18.86 -21.48
CA ILE A 497 2.44 -19.53 -21.61
C ILE A 497 2.68 -20.87 -22.26
N LYS A 498 2.14 -21.94 -21.72
CA LYS A 498 2.27 -23.32 -22.19
C LYS A 498 1.03 -23.81 -22.91
#